data_f3951b13f91f0ff02221027af001dcf5
#
_entry.id   f3951b13f91f0ff02221027af001dcf5
#
_cell.length_a   1.000
_cell.length_b   1.000
_cell.length_c   1.000
_cell.angle_alpha   90.00
_cell.angle_beta   90.00
_cell.angle_gamma   90.00
#
_symmetry.space_group_name_H-M   'P 1'
#
loop_
_entity.id
_entity.type
_entity.pdbx_description
1 polymer ?
#
loop_
_entity_poly.entity_id
_entity_poly.type
_entity_poly.pdbx_seq_one_letter_code
_entity_poly.pdbx_strand_id
1 'polypeptide(L)'
;RAGAMGDELAAFLDEADAVLVPVLPSMIDIEATVPFLDSLAQHPRVRKGKLKVGLVANRMKPWTNASQHALSLLKAWPYPVVAQLRDTQAYVLLAGLGKGLYDYRSEQVRNHQADWAPLFKWLKKVS
;
A
#
# COMPACT_ATOMS: atom_id res chain seq x y z
N ARG A 1 -13.17 -19.04 8.61
CA ARG A 1 -14.41 -18.28 8.77
C ARG A 1 -14.53 -17.11 7.80
N ALA A 2 -14.62 -17.47 6.55
CA ALA A 2 -14.66 -16.50 5.48
C ALA A 2 -15.88 -15.55 5.59
N GLY A 3 -17.03 -16.05 6.06
CA GLY A 3 -18.24 -15.23 6.18
C GLY A 3 -18.10 -14.09 7.18
N ALA A 4 -17.57 -14.37 8.39
CA ALA A 4 -17.38 -13.35 9.42
C ALA A 4 -16.38 -12.29 8.98
N MET A 5 -15.25 -12.71 8.36
CA MET A 5 -14.28 -11.76 7.83
C MET A 5 -14.86 -10.97 6.66
N GLY A 6 -15.66 -11.64 5.83
CA GLY A 6 -16.35 -10.98 4.72
C GLY A 6 -17.30 -9.89 5.19
N ASP A 7 -18.06 -10.16 6.25
CA ASP A 7 -19.00 -9.20 6.81
C ASP A 7 -18.28 -8.00 7.45
N GLU A 8 -17.20 -8.26 8.18
CA GLU A 8 -16.39 -7.18 8.75
C GLU A 8 -15.75 -6.33 7.66
N LEU A 9 -15.18 -6.97 6.65
CA LEU A 9 -14.59 -6.26 5.53
C LEU A 9 -15.64 -5.41 4.82
N ALA A 10 -16.82 -5.96 4.56
CA ALA A 10 -17.90 -5.22 3.91
C ALA A 10 -18.29 -3.98 4.72
N ALA A 11 -18.38 -4.11 6.05
CA ALA A 11 -18.71 -2.99 6.93
C ALA A 11 -17.65 -1.89 6.85
N PHE A 12 -16.36 -2.24 6.85
CA PHE A 12 -15.28 -1.25 6.69
C PHE A 12 -15.34 -0.58 5.33
N LEU A 13 -15.60 -1.35 4.27
CA LEU A 13 -15.65 -0.80 2.91
C LEU A 13 -16.86 0.11 2.70
N ASP A 14 -17.94 -0.10 3.44
CA ASP A 14 -19.12 0.79 3.40
C ASP A 14 -18.79 2.19 3.92
N GLU A 15 -17.85 2.31 4.86
CA GLU A 15 -17.50 3.56 5.52
C GLU A 15 -16.19 4.17 5.03
N ALA A 16 -15.36 3.42 4.33
CA ALA A 16 -14.04 3.88 3.92
C ALA A 16 -14.11 4.95 2.84
N ASP A 17 -13.18 5.89 2.87
CA ASP A 17 -13.01 6.92 1.83
C ASP A 17 -12.03 6.46 0.74
N ALA A 18 -11.12 5.59 1.10
CA ALA A 18 -10.16 4.99 0.19
C ALA A 18 -9.62 3.69 0.82
N VAL A 19 -9.09 2.82 -0.01
CA VAL A 19 -8.47 1.57 0.45
C VAL A 19 -7.03 1.54 -0.01
N LEU A 20 -6.11 1.33 0.92
CA LEU A 20 -4.70 1.14 0.63
C LEU A 20 -4.32 -0.30 0.97
N VAL A 21 -3.71 -0.97 0.01
CA VAL A 21 -3.30 -2.36 0.16
C VAL A 21 -1.77 -2.42 0.07
N PRO A 22 -1.08 -2.57 1.19
CA PRO A 22 0.38 -2.75 1.18
C PRO A 22 0.73 -4.17 0.73
N VAL A 23 1.72 -4.27 -0.15
CA VAL A 23 2.19 -5.55 -0.68
C VAL A 23 3.70 -5.60 -0.59
N LEU A 24 4.23 -6.67 -0.01
CA LEU A 24 5.67 -6.90 0.06
C LEU A 24 6.19 -7.45 -1.27
N PRO A 25 7.47 -7.18 -1.61
CA PRO A 25 8.04 -7.60 -2.89
C PRO A 25 8.48 -9.07 -2.86
N SER A 26 7.55 -9.97 -2.60
CA SER A 26 7.79 -11.41 -2.63
C SER A 26 6.64 -12.11 -3.34
N MET A 27 6.94 -13.20 -4.02
CA MET A 27 5.92 -13.95 -4.76
C MET A 27 4.85 -14.51 -3.84
N ILE A 28 5.24 -14.94 -2.63
CA ILE A 28 4.30 -15.48 -1.66
C ILE A 28 3.29 -14.41 -1.24
N ASP A 29 3.77 -13.21 -0.95
CA ASP A 29 2.90 -12.10 -0.53
C ASP A 29 2.01 -11.62 -1.67
N ILE A 30 2.55 -11.57 -2.89
CA ILE A 30 1.78 -11.18 -4.07
C ILE A 30 0.67 -12.19 -4.32
N GLU A 31 0.98 -13.49 -4.29
CA GLU A 31 -0.03 -14.54 -4.47
C GLU A 31 -1.09 -14.52 -3.37
N ALA A 32 -0.68 -14.27 -2.13
CA ALA A 32 -1.60 -14.18 -1.00
C ALA A 32 -2.54 -12.97 -1.09
N THR A 33 -2.11 -11.91 -1.78
CA THR A 33 -2.91 -10.69 -1.93
C THR A 33 -4.02 -10.85 -2.96
N VAL A 34 -3.87 -11.74 -3.95
CA VAL A 34 -4.85 -11.91 -5.02
C VAL A 34 -6.26 -12.24 -4.50
N PRO A 35 -6.46 -13.24 -3.62
CA PRO A 35 -7.80 -13.52 -3.09
C PRO A 35 -8.40 -12.34 -2.34
N PHE A 36 -7.58 -11.56 -1.64
CA PHE A 36 -8.04 -10.37 -0.95
C PHE A 36 -8.54 -9.32 -1.95
N LEU A 37 -7.79 -9.08 -3.03
CA LEU A 37 -8.20 -8.15 -4.08
C LEU A 37 -9.47 -8.62 -4.78
N ASP A 38 -9.61 -9.92 -5.00
CA ASP A 38 -10.83 -10.48 -5.56
C ASP A 38 -12.03 -10.22 -4.66
N SER A 39 -11.85 -10.32 -3.35
CA SER A 39 -12.90 -9.99 -2.38
C SER A 39 -13.26 -8.51 -2.42
N LEU A 40 -12.27 -7.62 -2.52
CA LEU A 40 -12.51 -6.18 -2.66
C LEU A 40 -13.32 -5.88 -3.91
N ALA A 41 -12.98 -6.52 -5.02
CA ALA A 41 -13.61 -6.26 -6.31
C ALA A 41 -15.10 -6.62 -6.31
N GLN A 42 -15.55 -7.48 -5.41
CA GLN A 42 -16.95 -7.86 -5.31
C GLN A 42 -17.80 -6.83 -4.55
N HIS A 43 -17.18 -5.96 -3.77
CA HIS A 43 -17.93 -4.95 -3.04
C HIS A 43 -18.51 -3.91 -4.02
N PRO A 44 -19.81 -3.56 -3.90
CA PRO A 44 -20.46 -2.66 -4.86
C PRO A 44 -19.77 -1.32 -5.04
N ARG A 45 -19.27 -0.71 -3.97
CA ARG A 45 -18.59 0.59 -4.06
C ARG A 45 -17.28 0.49 -4.84
N VAL A 46 -16.54 -0.59 -4.68
CA VAL A 46 -15.31 -0.85 -5.43
C VAL A 46 -15.64 -1.15 -6.89
N ARG A 47 -16.57 -2.06 -7.11
CA ARG A 47 -16.98 -2.48 -8.46
C ARG A 47 -17.47 -1.32 -9.30
N LYS A 48 -18.21 -0.38 -8.69
CA LYS A 48 -18.76 0.79 -9.37
C LYS A 48 -17.78 1.95 -9.47
N GLY A 49 -16.56 1.78 -8.96
CA GLY A 49 -15.53 2.80 -9.00
C GLY A 49 -15.73 3.97 -8.04
N LYS A 50 -16.64 3.84 -7.07
CA LYS A 50 -16.91 4.88 -6.08
C LYS A 50 -15.90 4.87 -4.93
N LEU A 51 -15.43 3.69 -4.54
CA LEU A 51 -14.38 3.52 -3.55
C LEU A 51 -13.09 3.15 -4.29
N LYS A 52 -12.09 4.02 -4.21
CA LYS A 52 -10.82 3.81 -4.91
C LYS A 52 -9.87 2.96 -4.08
N VAL A 53 -9.17 2.06 -4.77
CA VAL A 53 -8.19 1.15 -4.18
C VAL A 53 -6.82 1.47 -4.75
N GLY A 54 -5.84 1.69 -3.89
CA GLY A 54 -4.46 1.91 -4.27
C GLY A 54 -3.54 0.86 -3.68
N LEU A 55 -2.58 0.40 -4.46
CA LEU A 55 -1.56 -0.54 -4.00
C LEU A 55 -0.34 0.25 -3.52
N VAL A 56 0.25 -0.21 -2.43
CA VAL A 56 1.50 0.36 -1.91
C VAL A 56 2.54 -0.73 -1.95
N ALA A 57 3.54 -0.57 -2.81
CA ALA A 57 4.69 -1.48 -2.83
C ALA A 57 5.56 -1.16 -1.62
N ASN A 58 5.53 -2.05 -0.62
CA ASN A 58 6.16 -1.81 0.66
C ASN A 58 7.47 -2.56 0.79
N ARG A 59 8.40 -2.01 1.57
CA ARG A 59 9.73 -2.59 1.85
C ARG A 59 10.51 -2.91 0.58
N MET A 60 10.46 -1.99 -0.38
CA MET A 60 11.13 -2.13 -1.66
C MET A 60 12.63 -1.93 -1.54
N LYS A 61 13.38 -2.76 -2.24
CA LYS A 61 14.82 -2.60 -2.46
C LYS A 61 15.01 -2.38 -3.96
N PRO A 62 14.93 -1.11 -4.44
CA PRO A 62 14.80 -0.82 -5.88
C PRO A 62 15.94 -1.37 -6.75
N TRP A 63 17.12 -1.57 -6.14
CA TRP A 63 18.30 -2.10 -6.84
C TRP A 63 18.24 -3.62 -7.05
N THR A 64 17.25 -4.34 -6.50
CA THR A 64 17.16 -5.79 -6.62
C THR A 64 16.24 -6.21 -7.75
N ASN A 65 16.59 -7.32 -8.42
CA ASN A 65 15.74 -7.90 -9.45
C ASN A 65 14.40 -8.38 -8.87
N ALA A 66 14.41 -8.89 -7.64
CA ALA A 66 13.21 -9.36 -6.97
C ALA A 66 12.19 -8.23 -6.79
N SER A 67 12.63 -7.06 -6.32
CA SER A 67 11.73 -5.92 -6.17
C SER A 67 11.24 -5.40 -7.52
N GLN A 68 12.11 -5.36 -8.54
CA GLN A 68 11.70 -4.91 -9.87
C GLN A 68 10.67 -5.86 -10.49
N HIS A 69 10.87 -7.17 -10.34
CA HIS A 69 9.93 -8.16 -10.82
C HIS A 69 8.58 -8.05 -10.11
N ALA A 70 8.61 -7.94 -8.78
CA ALA A 70 7.40 -7.76 -7.98
C ALA A 70 6.62 -6.51 -8.41
N LEU A 71 7.33 -5.40 -8.62
CA LEU A 71 6.70 -4.15 -9.06
C LEU A 71 6.02 -4.32 -10.42
N SER A 72 6.67 -5.03 -11.35
CA SER A 72 6.08 -5.31 -12.66
C SER A 72 4.77 -6.09 -12.54
N LEU A 73 4.72 -7.06 -11.65
CA LEU A 73 3.51 -7.84 -11.39
C LEU A 73 2.40 -6.96 -10.79
N LEU A 74 2.73 -6.11 -9.82
CA LEU A 74 1.76 -5.20 -9.21
C LEU A 74 1.19 -4.22 -10.22
N LYS A 75 2.03 -3.70 -11.12
CA LYS A 75 1.58 -2.76 -12.15
C LYS A 75 0.66 -3.40 -13.19
N ALA A 76 0.68 -4.72 -13.31
CA ALA A 76 -0.22 -5.44 -14.20
C ALA A 76 -1.63 -5.62 -13.60
N TRP A 77 -1.81 -5.38 -12.30
CA TRP A 77 -3.11 -5.49 -11.66
C TRP A 77 -3.98 -4.27 -11.98
N PRO A 78 -5.33 -4.39 -11.85
CA PRO A 78 -6.24 -3.29 -12.24
C PRO A 78 -6.25 -2.10 -11.29
N TYR A 79 -5.51 -2.15 -10.19
CA TYR A 79 -5.41 -1.05 -9.23
C TYR A 79 -4.07 -0.35 -9.37
N PRO A 80 -4.03 0.99 -9.24
CA PRO A 80 -2.77 1.72 -9.38
C PRO A 80 -1.81 1.45 -8.22
N VAL A 81 -0.52 1.41 -8.53
CA VAL A 81 0.53 1.45 -7.52
C VAL A 81 0.76 2.92 -7.19
N VAL A 82 0.26 3.35 -6.04
CA VAL A 82 0.23 4.77 -5.68
C VAL A 82 1.48 5.22 -4.95
N ALA A 83 2.25 4.30 -4.39
CA ALA A 83 3.53 4.61 -3.75
C ALA A 83 4.43 3.38 -3.70
N GLN A 84 5.73 3.64 -3.62
CA GLN A 84 6.77 2.63 -3.43
C GLN A 84 7.59 3.07 -2.22
N LEU A 85 7.44 2.34 -1.11
CA LEU A 85 8.15 2.65 0.13
C LEU A 85 9.38 1.78 0.22
N ARG A 86 10.54 2.39 0.43
CA ARG A 86 11.80 1.66 0.50
C ARG A 86 11.97 0.96 1.84
N ASP A 87 12.62 -0.20 1.80
CA ASP A 87 13.06 -0.89 3.00
C ASP A 87 14.27 -0.14 3.57
N THR A 88 14.17 0.34 4.80
CA THR A 88 15.22 1.15 5.41
C THR A 88 15.23 0.99 6.93
N GLN A 89 16.43 1.03 7.51
CA GLN A 89 16.61 1.04 8.96
C GLN A 89 16.17 2.37 9.59
N ALA A 90 15.99 3.42 8.80
CA ALA A 90 15.56 4.71 9.32
C ALA A 90 14.26 4.60 10.12
N TYR A 91 13.31 3.80 9.66
CA TYR A 91 12.05 3.60 10.38
C TYR A 91 12.27 2.95 11.76
N VAL A 92 13.16 1.97 11.83
CA VAL A 92 13.49 1.29 13.09
C VAL A 92 14.17 2.24 14.06
N LEU A 93 15.14 3.02 13.58
CA LEU A 93 15.86 3.98 14.40
C LEU A 93 14.94 5.07 14.94
N LEU A 94 14.10 5.63 14.07
CA LEU A 94 13.14 6.67 14.48
C LEU A 94 12.13 6.14 15.49
N ALA A 95 11.61 4.94 15.28
CA ALA A 95 10.68 4.31 16.21
C ALA A 95 11.34 4.10 17.58
N GLY A 96 12.61 3.66 17.60
CA GLY A 96 13.36 3.50 18.84
C GLY A 96 13.56 4.79 19.62
N LEU A 97 13.55 5.94 18.91
CA LEU A 97 13.64 7.28 19.52
C LEU A 97 12.25 7.85 19.84
N GLY A 98 11.17 7.14 19.56
CA GLY A 98 9.83 7.64 19.74
C GLY A 98 9.47 8.74 18.73
N LYS A 99 10.10 8.74 17.57
CA LYS A 99 9.93 9.77 16.54
C LYS A 99 9.32 9.20 15.27
N GLY A 100 8.65 10.04 14.53
CA GLY A 100 8.16 9.72 13.20
C GLY A 100 9.08 10.27 12.11
N LEU A 101 8.81 9.87 10.88
CA LEU A 101 9.63 10.25 9.73
C LEU A 101 9.67 11.76 9.51
N TYR A 102 8.59 12.47 9.83
CA TYR A 102 8.48 13.91 9.59
C TYR A 102 9.01 14.79 10.73
N ASP A 103 9.55 14.17 11.78
CA ASP A 103 10.16 14.91 12.92
C ASP A 103 11.57 15.38 12.62
N TYR A 104 12.19 14.93 11.53
CA TYR A 104 13.56 15.26 11.16
C TYR A 104 13.64 15.83 9.75
N ARG A 105 14.74 16.56 9.49
CA ARG A 105 14.96 17.26 8.22
C ARG A 105 16.29 16.90 7.54
N SER A 106 16.96 15.83 7.95
CA SER A 106 18.17 15.38 7.26
C SER A 106 17.83 14.96 5.83
N GLU A 107 18.82 15.04 4.93
CA GLU A 107 18.63 14.67 3.52
C GLU A 107 18.14 13.23 3.38
N GLN A 108 18.72 12.31 4.15
CA GLN A 108 18.33 10.91 4.11
C GLN A 108 16.86 10.72 4.52
N VAL A 109 16.42 11.39 5.56
CA VAL A 109 15.02 11.32 6.02
C VAL A 109 14.10 11.96 4.99
N ARG A 110 14.51 13.07 4.38
CA ARG A 110 13.72 13.72 3.33
C ARG A 110 13.53 12.81 2.11
N ASN A 111 14.54 12.03 1.75
CA ASN A 111 14.42 11.06 0.65
C ASN A 111 13.36 10.01 0.96
N HIS A 112 13.26 9.56 2.21
CA HIS A 112 12.21 8.64 2.63
C HIS A 112 10.85 9.31 2.72
N GLN A 113 10.79 10.57 3.15
CA GLN A 113 9.55 11.36 3.11
C GLN A 113 9.03 11.48 1.68
N ALA A 114 9.93 11.63 0.71
CA ALA A 114 9.56 11.72 -0.70
C ALA A 114 8.88 10.44 -1.22
N ASP A 115 9.17 9.28 -0.65
CA ASP A 115 8.50 8.03 -1.00
C ASP A 115 7.00 8.10 -0.67
N TRP A 116 6.62 8.83 0.37
CA TRP A 116 5.24 8.96 0.83
C TRP A 116 4.44 10.03 0.07
N ALA A 117 5.12 10.99 -0.53
CA ALA A 117 4.44 12.10 -1.20
C ALA A 117 3.41 11.65 -2.25
N PRO A 118 3.71 10.67 -3.13
CA PRO A 118 2.71 10.20 -4.10
C PRO A 118 1.47 9.62 -3.43
N LEU A 119 1.63 8.94 -2.30
CA LEU A 119 0.54 8.36 -1.54
C LEU A 119 -0.40 9.45 -0.99
N PHE A 120 0.16 10.48 -0.38
CA PHE A 120 -0.63 11.59 0.15
C PHE A 120 -1.35 12.34 -0.98
N LYS A 121 -0.68 12.51 -2.11
CA LYS A 121 -1.29 13.14 -3.29
C LYS A 121 -2.48 12.32 -3.79
N TRP A 122 -2.34 11.01 -3.86
CA TRP A 122 -3.42 10.13 -4.29
C TRP A 122 -4.60 10.17 -3.31
N LEU A 123 -4.33 10.09 -2.00
CA LEU A 123 -5.39 10.16 -0.98
C LEU A 123 -6.18 11.46 -1.07
N LYS A 124 -5.49 12.57 -1.30
CA LYS A 124 -6.14 13.87 -1.45
C LYS A 124 -7.02 13.93 -2.68
N LYS A 125 -6.60 13.25 -3.76
CA LYS A 125 -7.34 13.21 -5.01
C LYS A 125 -8.61 12.38 -4.91
N VAL A 126 -8.59 11.26 -4.17
CA VAL A 126 -9.70 10.29 -4.15
C VAL A 126 -10.65 10.43 -2.96
N SER A 127 -10.31 11.27 -1.98
CA SER A 127 -11.17 11.46 -0.80
C SER A 127 -12.05 12.72 -0.87
#